data_200eb875462aa508bea9f4042db90697
#
_entry.id   200eb875462aa508bea9f4042db90697
#
_cell.length_a   1.000
_cell.length_b   1.000
_cell.length_c   1.000
_cell.angle_alpha   90.00
_cell.angle_beta   90.00
_cell.angle_gamma   90.00
#
_symmetry.space_group_name_H-M   'P 1'
#
loop_
_entity.id
_entity.type
_entity.pdbx_description
1 polymer ?
#
loop_
_entity_poly.entity_id
_entity_poly.type
_entity_poly.pdbx_seq_one_letter_code
_entity_poly.pdbx_strand_id
1 'polypeptide(L)'
;MKKILVTQSSMPSFEEYCEEIESIWDTIHLTNNGPKHKMLEQQLKEYLRAENMTLVTNGHLALQLALKVLNLTGEVITTPFTFVSTVNAIVENGLTPVFCDINPESYTIDADKIEDLITDKTSAILAVHVYGNVCDVEKLEKLAKKHNLKLIYDAAHVFGVTYKGKSVTSFGDISMLSFHATKVFNTIEGGGLIYHSEELYSKLDALKNFGISQEGDVPQESINAKMNEFQAAMGICNLRHVDNEILKRRNVVKRYR
;
A
#
# COMPACT_ATOMS: atom_id res chain seq x y z
N MET A 1 8.83 -34.50 13.20
CA MET A 1 9.01 -33.10 13.63
C MET A 1 8.10 -32.20 12.81
N LYS A 2 7.38 -31.27 13.42
CA LYS A 2 6.56 -30.28 12.70
C LYS A 2 7.50 -29.34 11.93
N LYS A 3 7.28 -29.20 10.62
CA LYS A 3 8.12 -28.33 9.77
C LYS A 3 7.98 -26.87 10.21
N ILE A 4 9.10 -26.19 10.43
CA ILE A 4 9.12 -24.75 10.69
C ILE A 4 9.27 -24.04 9.37
N LEU A 5 8.30 -23.20 9.02
CA LEU A 5 8.30 -22.40 7.80
C LEU A 5 8.97 -21.05 8.06
N VAL A 6 9.63 -20.49 7.05
CA VAL A 6 10.21 -19.13 7.10
C VAL A 6 9.11 -18.08 7.25
N THR A 7 8.01 -18.27 6.52
CA THR A 7 6.81 -17.43 6.62
C THR A 7 5.58 -18.34 6.74
N GLN A 8 4.63 -17.92 7.56
CA GLN A 8 3.34 -18.57 7.68
C GLN A 8 2.27 -17.48 7.72
N SER A 9 1.32 -17.56 6.79
CA SER A 9 0.20 -16.61 6.74
C SER A 9 -0.68 -16.78 7.97
N SER A 10 -1.17 -15.66 8.51
CA SER A 10 -2.30 -15.67 9.43
C SER A 10 -3.58 -15.92 8.65
N MET A 11 -4.45 -16.75 9.20
CA MET A 11 -5.74 -17.10 8.60
C MET A 11 -6.81 -17.11 9.68
N PRO A 12 -8.07 -16.75 9.36
CA PRO A 12 -9.22 -17.00 10.21
C PRO A 12 -9.47 -18.51 10.31
N SER A 13 -10.42 -18.94 11.13
CA SER A 13 -10.90 -20.32 11.07
C SER A 13 -11.62 -20.57 9.73
N PHE A 14 -11.71 -21.84 9.34
CA PHE A 14 -12.41 -22.21 8.11
C PHE A 14 -13.89 -21.83 8.20
N GLU A 15 -14.50 -22.06 9.37
CA GLU A 15 -15.89 -21.75 9.65
C GLU A 15 -16.17 -20.26 9.55
N GLU A 16 -15.32 -19.40 10.16
CA GLU A 16 -15.45 -17.95 10.08
C GLU A 16 -15.40 -17.43 8.64
N TYR A 17 -14.51 -18.00 7.83
CA TYR A 17 -14.43 -17.59 6.42
C TYR A 17 -15.65 -18.09 5.62
N CYS A 18 -16.14 -19.30 5.88
CA CYS A 18 -17.36 -19.82 5.25
C CYS A 18 -18.57 -18.94 5.56
N GLU A 19 -18.77 -18.56 6.83
CA GLU A 19 -19.83 -17.65 7.25
C GLU A 19 -19.73 -16.29 6.55
N GLU A 20 -18.50 -15.75 6.44
CA GLU A 20 -18.28 -14.43 5.82
C GLU A 20 -18.59 -14.44 4.31
N ILE A 21 -18.30 -15.54 3.59
CA ILE A 21 -18.54 -15.63 2.15
C ILE A 21 -19.96 -16.08 1.79
N GLU A 22 -20.77 -16.62 2.71
CA GLU A 22 -22.10 -17.17 2.46
C GLU A 22 -22.98 -16.19 1.67
N SER A 23 -23.04 -14.93 2.09
CA SER A 23 -23.84 -13.89 1.45
C SER A 23 -23.41 -13.54 0.02
N ILE A 24 -22.25 -14.02 -0.45
CA ILE A 24 -21.83 -13.84 -1.84
C ILE A 24 -22.69 -14.72 -2.77
N TRP A 25 -23.14 -15.90 -2.30
CA TRP A 25 -24.05 -16.78 -3.05
C TRP A 25 -25.44 -16.18 -3.20
N ASP A 26 -25.89 -15.42 -2.21
CA ASP A 26 -27.20 -14.73 -2.27
C ASP A 26 -27.15 -13.55 -3.25
N THR A 27 -26.07 -12.81 -3.25
CA THR A 27 -25.94 -11.60 -4.09
C THR A 27 -25.44 -11.89 -5.50
N ILE A 28 -24.75 -13.02 -5.70
CA ILE A 28 -24.06 -13.41 -6.95
C ILE A 28 -23.11 -12.30 -7.45
N HIS A 29 -22.63 -11.45 -6.53
CA HIS A 29 -21.71 -10.33 -6.83
C HIS A 29 -20.29 -10.74 -6.49
N LEU A 30 -19.44 -10.96 -7.50
CA LEU A 30 -18.11 -11.57 -7.31
C LEU A 30 -16.97 -10.55 -7.35
N THR A 31 -17.18 -9.38 -7.98
CA THR A 31 -16.16 -8.36 -8.21
C THR A 31 -16.80 -6.99 -8.47
N ASN A 32 -16.03 -6.00 -8.94
CA ASN A 32 -16.52 -4.65 -9.31
C ASN A 32 -17.13 -3.87 -8.12
N ASN A 33 -16.33 -3.71 -7.07
CA ASN A 33 -16.68 -2.92 -5.89
C ASN A 33 -18.01 -3.38 -5.22
N GLY A 34 -18.12 -4.69 -5.00
CA GLY A 34 -19.30 -5.29 -4.36
C GLY A 34 -19.40 -5.01 -2.86
N PRO A 35 -20.38 -5.64 -2.18
CA PRO A 35 -20.67 -5.38 -0.77
C PRO A 35 -19.48 -5.66 0.17
N LYS A 36 -18.76 -6.78 -0.03
CA LYS A 36 -17.58 -7.13 0.81
C LYS A 36 -16.44 -6.17 0.58
N HIS A 37 -16.19 -5.78 -0.68
CA HIS A 37 -15.19 -4.78 -1.02
C HIS A 37 -15.45 -3.44 -0.31
N LYS A 38 -16.68 -2.92 -0.38
CA LYS A 38 -17.09 -1.65 0.27
C LYS A 38 -16.97 -1.74 1.79
N MET A 39 -17.42 -2.87 2.36
CA MET A 39 -17.32 -3.11 3.81
C MET A 39 -15.86 -3.12 4.28
N LEU A 40 -14.99 -3.85 3.58
CA LEU A 40 -13.57 -3.89 3.91
C LEU A 40 -12.91 -2.51 3.79
N GLU A 41 -13.20 -1.78 2.71
CA GLU A 41 -12.67 -0.42 2.51
C GLU A 41 -13.02 0.50 3.68
N GLN A 42 -14.30 0.49 4.10
CA GLN A 42 -14.77 1.28 5.23
C GLN A 42 -14.09 0.86 6.54
N GLN A 43 -14.03 -0.42 6.85
CA GLN A 43 -13.39 -0.94 8.06
C GLN A 43 -11.89 -0.62 8.12
N LEU A 44 -11.19 -0.70 6.98
CA LEU A 44 -9.77 -0.34 6.90
C LEU A 44 -9.55 1.16 7.06
N LYS A 45 -10.42 2.00 6.48
CA LYS A 45 -10.37 3.46 6.69
C LYS A 45 -10.48 3.79 8.18
N GLU A 46 -11.41 3.17 8.89
CA GLU A 46 -11.60 3.36 10.33
C GLU A 46 -10.38 2.87 11.13
N TYR A 47 -9.91 1.65 10.87
CA TYR A 47 -8.79 1.06 11.58
C TYR A 47 -7.48 1.85 11.39
N LEU A 48 -7.18 2.26 10.15
CA LEU A 48 -5.97 3.00 9.78
C LEU A 48 -6.11 4.52 9.98
N ARG A 49 -7.32 5.00 10.33
CA ARG A 49 -7.64 6.43 10.43
C ARG A 49 -7.33 7.18 9.14
N ALA A 50 -7.65 6.58 8.00
CA ALA A 50 -7.43 7.12 6.68
C ALA A 50 -8.65 7.94 6.23
N GLU A 51 -8.41 9.12 5.63
CA GLU A 51 -9.46 9.94 5.03
C GLU A 51 -10.02 9.29 3.77
N ASN A 52 -9.12 8.90 2.87
CA ASN A 52 -9.45 8.25 1.62
C ASN A 52 -8.64 6.97 1.43
N MET A 53 -9.27 5.98 0.85
CA MET A 53 -8.63 4.70 0.52
C MET A 53 -9.22 4.12 -0.76
N THR A 54 -8.39 3.42 -1.52
CA THR A 54 -8.79 2.62 -2.68
C THR A 54 -8.19 1.23 -2.55
N LEU A 55 -9.04 0.19 -2.60
CA LEU A 55 -8.59 -1.21 -2.57
C LEU A 55 -8.33 -1.73 -3.98
N VAL A 56 -7.27 -2.52 -4.10
CA VAL A 56 -6.83 -3.14 -5.35
C VAL A 56 -6.39 -4.59 -5.13
N THR A 57 -6.22 -5.32 -6.23
CA THR A 57 -5.97 -6.78 -6.20
C THR A 57 -4.59 -7.17 -5.67
N ASN A 58 -3.59 -6.29 -5.68
CA ASN A 58 -2.27 -6.51 -5.05
C ASN A 58 -1.49 -5.21 -4.86
N GLY A 59 -0.42 -5.26 -4.05
CA GLY A 59 0.40 -4.10 -3.74
C GLY A 59 1.23 -3.58 -4.92
N HIS A 60 1.62 -4.45 -5.88
CA HIS A 60 2.36 -4.02 -7.05
C HIS A 60 1.53 -3.10 -7.95
N LEU A 61 0.30 -3.53 -8.27
CA LEU A 61 -0.64 -2.71 -9.02
C LEU A 61 -1.03 -1.43 -8.27
N ALA A 62 -1.06 -1.46 -6.93
CA ALA A 62 -1.22 -0.25 -6.13
C ALA A 62 -0.08 0.75 -6.38
N LEU A 63 1.19 0.32 -6.39
CA LEU A 63 2.32 1.20 -6.72
C LEU A 63 2.24 1.76 -8.14
N GLN A 64 1.90 0.91 -9.12
CA GLN A 64 1.71 1.37 -10.51
C GLN A 64 0.64 2.46 -10.61
N LEU A 65 -0.49 2.26 -9.95
CA LEU A 65 -1.59 3.24 -9.95
C LEU A 65 -1.23 4.53 -9.20
N ALA A 66 -0.46 4.43 -8.09
CA ALA A 66 0.02 5.61 -7.36
C ALA A 66 0.89 6.52 -8.23
N LEU A 67 1.84 5.92 -8.97
CA LEU A 67 2.71 6.65 -9.89
C LEU A 67 1.91 7.25 -11.06
N LYS A 68 0.97 6.48 -11.61
CA LYS A 68 0.17 6.88 -12.75
C LYS A 68 -0.80 8.01 -12.42
N VAL A 69 -1.52 7.94 -11.30
CA VAL A 69 -2.53 8.95 -10.92
C VAL A 69 -1.92 10.32 -10.64
N LEU A 70 -0.65 10.36 -10.21
CA LEU A 70 0.10 11.59 -9.97
C LEU A 70 0.69 12.22 -11.25
N ASN A 71 0.50 11.57 -12.42
CA ASN A 71 1.01 12.02 -13.72
C ASN A 71 2.51 12.34 -13.70
N LEU A 72 3.30 11.48 -13.08
CA LEU A 72 4.74 11.67 -12.94
C LEU A 72 5.46 11.52 -14.28
N THR A 73 6.57 12.24 -14.42
CA THR A 73 7.47 12.17 -15.57
C THR A 73 8.94 12.16 -15.11
N GLY A 74 9.82 11.68 -15.98
CA GLY A 74 11.26 11.75 -15.76
C GLY A 74 11.75 10.81 -14.64
N GLU A 75 12.30 11.37 -13.56
CA GLU A 75 13.03 10.62 -12.55
C GLU A 75 12.23 10.50 -11.24
N VAL A 76 12.36 9.32 -10.59
CA VAL A 76 11.82 9.04 -9.26
C VAL A 76 12.95 8.58 -8.35
N ILE A 77 13.25 9.34 -7.30
CA ILE A 77 14.26 8.96 -6.32
C ILE A 77 13.69 7.87 -5.41
N THR A 78 14.40 6.75 -5.30
CA THR A 78 14.04 5.61 -4.45
C THR A 78 15.31 4.96 -3.87
N THR A 79 15.19 3.82 -3.21
CA THR A 79 16.33 3.08 -2.64
C THR A 79 16.50 1.72 -3.33
N PRO A 80 17.74 1.21 -3.51
CA PRO A 80 17.96 -0.16 -3.96
C PRO A 80 17.64 -1.21 -2.87
N PHE A 81 17.51 -0.80 -1.60
CA PHE A 81 17.18 -1.68 -0.48
C PHE A 81 15.66 -1.78 -0.32
N THR A 82 15.04 -2.48 -1.25
CA THR A 82 13.60 -2.68 -1.31
C THR A 82 13.25 -4.03 -1.96
N PHE A 83 11.98 -4.40 -1.89
CA PHE A 83 11.46 -5.47 -2.73
C PHE A 83 11.39 -5.00 -4.19
N VAL A 84 11.66 -5.90 -5.13
CA VAL A 84 11.76 -5.60 -6.56
C VAL A 84 10.53 -4.86 -7.13
N SER A 85 9.38 -5.04 -6.54
CA SER A 85 8.12 -4.40 -6.93
C SER A 85 8.20 -2.87 -6.98
N THR A 86 8.90 -2.25 -6.02
CA THR A 86 9.04 -0.79 -5.94
C THR A 86 9.74 -0.24 -7.19
N VAL A 87 10.85 -0.85 -7.59
CA VAL A 87 11.62 -0.41 -8.78
C VAL A 87 10.89 -0.76 -10.07
N ASN A 88 10.30 -1.97 -10.15
CA ASN A 88 9.55 -2.38 -11.33
C ASN A 88 8.37 -1.44 -11.62
N ALA A 89 7.62 -1.03 -10.58
CA ALA A 89 6.51 -0.11 -10.77
C ALA A 89 6.94 1.25 -11.36
N ILE A 90 8.13 1.75 -10.98
CA ILE A 90 8.71 2.96 -11.57
C ILE A 90 8.99 2.75 -13.05
N VAL A 91 9.71 1.67 -13.39
CA VAL A 91 10.12 1.38 -14.77
C VAL A 91 8.91 1.09 -15.67
N GLU A 92 7.92 0.33 -15.19
CA GLU A 92 6.71 -0.01 -15.93
C GLU A 92 5.81 1.21 -16.21
N ASN A 93 5.95 2.29 -15.42
CA ASN A 93 5.31 3.59 -15.70
C ASN A 93 6.14 4.48 -16.66
N GLY A 94 7.23 3.97 -17.23
CA GLY A 94 8.11 4.74 -18.13
C GLY A 94 8.99 5.77 -17.41
N LEU A 95 9.12 5.65 -16.09
CA LEU A 95 9.92 6.54 -15.24
C LEU A 95 11.33 5.95 -15.02
N THR A 96 12.27 6.81 -14.68
CA THR A 96 13.66 6.42 -14.42
C THR A 96 13.90 6.38 -12.91
N PRO A 97 14.23 5.22 -12.30
CA PRO A 97 14.60 5.16 -10.89
C PRO A 97 15.99 5.77 -10.67
N VAL A 98 16.10 6.69 -9.71
CA VAL A 98 17.36 7.24 -9.21
C VAL A 98 17.58 6.68 -7.81
N PHE A 99 18.70 5.97 -7.59
CA PHE A 99 18.93 5.28 -6.34
C PHE A 99 19.64 6.16 -5.32
N CYS A 100 19.01 6.33 -4.17
CA CYS A 100 19.57 6.90 -2.96
C CYS A 100 19.92 5.77 -1.98
N ASP A 101 21.08 5.85 -1.35
CA ASP A 101 21.50 4.90 -0.34
C ASP A 101 20.61 4.94 0.91
N ILE A 102 20.71 3.93 1.76
CA ILE A 102 19.97 3.84 3.01
C ILE A 102 20.75 4.40 4.19
N ASN A 103 20.05 4.79 5.22
CA ASN A 103 20.61 5.00 6.53
C ASN A 103 20.94 3.64 7.17
N PRO A 104 22.19 3.40 7.64
CA PRO A 104 22.63 2.08 8.13
C PRO A 104 21.95 1.64 9.44
N GLU A 105 21.34 2.55 10.18
CA GLU A 105 20.65 2.23 11.45
C GLU A 105 19.18 1.87 11.22
N SER A 106 18.50 2.62 10.36
CA SER A 106 17.07 2.43 10.09
C SER A 106 16.78 1.55 8.87
N TYR A 107 17.75 1.35 7.98
CA TYR A 107 17.60 0.70 6.67
C TYR A 107 16.61 1.38 5.72
N THR A 108 16.04 2.51 6.11
CA THR A 108 15.21 3.34 5.23
C THR A 108 16.08 4.29 4.40
N ILE A 109 15.51 4.85 3.34
CA ILE A 109 16.22 5.84 2.50
C ILE A 109 16.86 6.94 3.36
N ASP A 110 18.10 7.28 3.06
CA ASP A 110 18.85 8.33 3.77
C ASP A 110 18.41 9.71 3.27
N ALA A 111 17.54 10.36 4.05
CA ALA A 111 16.99 11.66 3.68
C ALA A 111 18.05 12.78 3.56
N ASP A 112 19.25 12.60 4.14
CA ASP A 112 20.37 13.55 4.02
C ASP A 112 21.04 13.52 2.65
N LYS A 113 20.90 12.40 1.91
CA LYS A 113 21.53 12.20 0.61
C LYS A 113 20.60 12.51 -0.56
N ILE A 114 19.30 12.70 -0.33
CA ILE A 114 18.32 12.87 -1.41
C ILE A 114 18.54 14.16 -2.17
N GLU A 115 18.84 15.26 -1.48
CA GLU A 115 18.93 16.59 -2.10
C GLU A 115 19.99 16.66 -3.19
N ASP A 116 21.11 15.96 -3.02
CA ASP A 116 22.22 15.89 -3.99
C ASP A 116 21.87 15.09 -5.27
N LEU A 117 20.77 14.32 -5.23
CA LEU A 117 20.28 13.51 -6.36
C LEU A 117 19.18 14.18 -7.15
N ILE A 118 18.66 15.32 -6.67
CA ILE A 118 17.57 16.04 -7.33
C ILE A 118 18.10 16.74 -8.57
N THR A 119 17.45 16.51 -9.71
CA THR A 119 17.68 17.17 -10.98
C THR A 119 16.41 17.90 -11.46
N ASP A 120 16.51 18.60 -12.57
CA ASP A 120 15.36 19.22 -13.26
C ASP A 120 14.35 18.19 -13.82
N LYS A 121 14.72 16.91 -13.87
CA LYS A 121 13.86 15.80 -14.29
C LYS A 121 13.20 15.07 -13.13
N THR A 122 13.61 15.33 -11.89
CA THR A 122 13.05 14.64 -10.72
C THR A 122 11.62 15.09 -10.46
N SER A 123 10.68 14.15 -10.42
CA SER A 123 9.26 14.43 -10.20
C SER A 123 8.73 13.91 -8.86
N ALA A 124 9.37 12.90 -8.28
CA ALA A 124 8.92 12.30 -7.04
C ALA A 124 10.05 11.64 -6.21
N ILE A 125 9.73 11.45 -4.94
CA ILE A 125 10.45 10.55 -4.02
C ILE A 125 9.51 9.39 -3.72
N LEU A 126 9.97 8.14 -3.94
CA LEU A 126 9.28 6.92 -3.52
C LEU A 126 10.11 6.25 -2.42
N ALA A 127 9.76 6.51 -1.17
CA ALA A 127 10.47 6.00 0.00
C ALA A 127 9.81 4.72 0.54
N VAL A 128 10.61 3.84 1.14
CA VAL A 128 10.16 2.53 1.61
C VAL A 128 10.28 2.42 3.12
N HIS A 129 9.18 2.16 3.81
CA HIS A 129 9.14 1.85 5.25
C HIS A 129 9.57 0.39 5.48
N VAL A 130 10.85 0.10 5.30
CA VAL A 130 11.35 -1.27 5.29
C VAL A 130 11.30 -1.92 6.69
N TYR A 131 10.87 -3.18 6.76
CA TYR A 131 10.80 -3.99 8.01
C TYR A 131 9.98 -3.37 9.15
N GLY A 132 9.14 -2.39 8.88
CA GLY A 132 8.39 -1.67 9.90
C GLY A 132 9.12 -0.45 10.46
N ASN A 133 10.33 -0.13 9.98
CA ASN A 133 11.02 1.10 10.31
C ASN A 133 10.42 2.26 9.52
N VAL A 134 10.07 3.32 10.23
CA VAL A 134 9.49 4.52 9.61
C VAL A 134 10.61 5.38 9.03
N CYS A 135 10.47 5.80 7.77
CA CYS A 135 11.36 6.79 7.17
C CYS A 135 11.35 8.10 7.97
N ASP A 136 12.33 8.96 7.80
CA ASP A 136 12.29 10.32 8.34
C ASP A 136 11.22 11.14 7.57
N VAL A 137 9.95 10.89 7.92
CA VAL A 137 8.79 11.44 7.22
C VAL A 137 8.78 12.96 7.26
N GLU A 138 9.22 13.57 8.38
CA GLU A 138 9.23 15.02 8.53
C GLU A 138 10.26 15.68 7.61
N LYS A 139 11.42 15.05 7.45
CA LYS A 139 12.47 15.55 6.57
C LYS A 139 12.12 15.35 5.10
N LEU A 140 11.56 14.18 4.77
CA LEU A 140 11.09 13.87 3.42
C LEU A 140 9.99 14.82 2.96
N GLU A 141 9.02 15.14 3.82
CA GLU A 141 7.97 16.13 3.51
C GLU A 141 8.55 17.54 3.27
N LYS A 142 9.53 17.95 4.10
CA LYS A 142 10.21 19.25 3.89
C LYS A 142 10.96 19.30 2.56
N LEU A 143 11.68 18.22 2.20
CA LEU A 143 12.40 18.11 0.93
C LEU A 143 11.43 18.13 -0.27
N ALA A 144 10.39 17.31 -0.21
CA ALA A 144 9.39 17.23 -1.26
C ALA A 144 8.72 18.60 -1.49
N LYS A 145 8.33 19.29 -0.41
CA LYS A 145 7.76 20.64 -0.48
C LYS A 145 8.75 21.67 -1.03
N LYS A 146 10.03 21.63 -0.58
CA LYS A 146 11.08 22.57 -1.02
C LYS A 146 11.30 22.50 -2.53
N HIS A 147 11.29 21.28 -3.09
CA HIS A 147 11.62 21.02 -4.49
C HIS A 147 10.38 20.74 -5.35
N ASN A 148 9.16 20.94 -4.81
CA ASN A 148 7.89 20.69 -5.50
C ASN A 148 7.79 19.26 -6.07
N LEU A 149 8.26 18.26 -5.31
CA LEU A 149 8.23 16.85 -5.65
C LEU A 149 7.01 16.17 -5.03
N LYS A 150 6.53 15.13 -5.67
CA LYS A 150 5.55 14.21 -5.07
C LYS A 150 6.26 13.26 -4.09
N LEU A 151 5.59 12.93 -2.99
CA LEU A 151 6.11 12.02 -1.97
C LEU A 151 5.20 10.80 -1.85
N ILE A 152 5.73 9.65 -2.23
CA ILE A 152 5.02 8.37 -2.22
C ILE A 152 5.72 7.45 -1.22
N TYR A 153 4.93 6.70 -0.44
CA TYR A 153 5.47 5.69 0.45
C TYR A 153 5.07 4.28 0.02
N ASP A 154 6.06 3.43 -0.17
CA ASP A 154 5.86 1.98 -0.09
C ASP A 154 5.74 1.61 1.40
N ALA A 155 4.52 1.47 1.85
CA ALA A 155 4.14 1.18 3.22
C ALA A 155 3.77 -0.31 3.44
N ALA A 156 4.26 -1.21 2.55
CA ALA A 156 3.93 -2.64 2.58
C ALA A 156 4.28 -3.35 3.90
N HIS A 157 5.16 -2.79 4.73
CA HIS A 157 5.60 -3.39 6.00
C HIS A 157 5.11 -2.65 7.25
N VAL A 158 4.24 -1.64 7.12
CA VAL A 158 3.86 -0.76 8.23
C VAL A 158 2.36 -0.70 8.51
N PHE A 159 1.63 -1.78 8.21
CA PHE A 159 0.20 -1.86 8.56
C PHE A 159 -0.02 -1.64 10.05
N GLY A 160 -0.85 -0.65 10.41
CA GLY A 160 -1.15 -0.29 11.81
C GLY A 160 -0.01 0.38 12.58
N VAL A 161 1.09 0.77 11.92
CA VAL A 161 2.19 1.51 12.55
C VAL A 161 1.82 2.98 12.71
N THR A 162 2.20 3.56 13.85
CA THR A 162 1.99 4.99 14.13
C THR A 162 3.33 5.69 14.38
N TYR A 163 3.43 6.94 13.94
CA TYR A 163 4.53 7.84 14.21
C TYR A 163 4.00 9.09 14.93
N LYS A 164 4.53 9.37 16.13
CA LYS A 164 4.06 10.50 16.97
C LYS A 164 2.53 10.55 17.15
N GLY A 165 1.90 9.38 17.29
CA GLY A 165 0.44 9.26 17.51
C GLY A 165 -0.44 9.34 16.25
N LYS A 166 0.14 9.58 15.07
CA LYS A 166 -0.55 9.57 13.78
C LYS A 166 -0.27 8.28 13.02
N SER A 167 -1.20 7.82 12.19
CA SER A 167 -0.92 6.72 11.27
C SER A 167 0.26 7.09 10.36
N VAL A 168 1.22 6.18 10.17
CA VAL A 168 2.35 6.45 9.28
C VAL A 168 1.92 6.61 7.83
N THR A 169 0.78 6.06 7.45
CA THR A 169 0.20 6.20 6.12
C THR A 169 -0.47 7.56 5.86
N SER A 170 -0.51 8.44 6.87
CA SER A 170 -1.03 9.82 6.72
C SER A 170 0.04 10.83 6.30
N PHE A 171 1.25 10.38 6.00
CA PHE A 171 2.33 11.23 5.50
C PHE A 171 2.48 11.08 3.99
N GLY A 172 2.95 12.15 3.32
CA GLY A 172 3.14 12.20 1.88
C GLY A 172 1.85 12.35 1.07
N ASP A 173 1.95 12.29 -0.26
CA ASP A 173 0.79 12.40 -1.16
C ASP A 173 -0.01 11.09 -1.22
N ILE A 174 0.68 9.95 -1.29
CA ILE A 174 0.07 8.60 -1.37
C ILE A 174 0.94 7.60 -0.61
N SER A 175 0.29 6.73 0.19
CA SER A 175 0.90 5.55 0.80
C SER A 175 0.30 4.27 0.21
N MET A 176 1.16 3.35 -0.26
CA MET A 176 0.76 2.04 -0.74
C MET A 176 0.85 1.01 0.37
N LEU A 177 -0.18 0.21 0.55
CA LEU A 177 -0.21 -0.95 1.43
C LEU A 177 -0.29 -2.24 0.61
N SER A 178 0.42 -3.26 1.07
CA SER A 178 0.33 -4.63 0.52
C SER A 178 -0.41 -5.53 1.51
N PHE A 179 -1.40 -6.26 0.99
CA PHE A 179 -2.17 -7.25 1.72
C PHE A 179 -1.88 -8.67 1.21
N HIS A 180 -0.68 -8.89 0.67
CA HIS A 180 -0.21 -10.22 0.29
C HIS A 180 -0.20 -11.17 1.49
N ALA A 181 -0.41 -12.46 1.28
CA ALA A 181 -0.54 -13.49 2.29
C ALA A 181 0.56 -13.53 3.37
N THR A 182 1.77 -13.03 3.08
CA THR A 182 2.88 -12.97 4.03
C THR A 182 2.84 -11.77 4.99
N LYS A 183 1.99 -10.78 4.74
CA LYS A 183 1.87 -9.58 5.55
C LYS A 183 1.13 -9.85 6.86
N VAL A 184 1.27 -8.95 7.84
CA VAL A 184 0.60 -9.07 9.14
C VAL A 184 -0.92 -9.02 9.01
N PHE A 185 -1.42 -8.17 8.12
CA PHE A 185 -2.78 -8.14 7.61
C PHE A 185 -2.76 -8.59 6.15
N ASN A 186 -3.64 -9.50 5.78
CA ASN A 186 -3.68 -9.99 4.40
C ASN A 186 -5.11 -10.26 3.91
N THR A 187 -5.26 -10.25 2.59
CA THR A 187 -6.47 -10.61 1.85
C THR A 187 -6.19 -11.74 0.85
N ILE A 188 -5.29 -12.66 1.19
CA ILE A 188 -4.66 -13.66 0.29
C ILE A 188 -3.71 -12.93 -0.66
N GLU A 189 -4.22 -12.25 -1.65
CA GLU A 189 -3.62 -11.19 -2.44
C GLU A 189 -4.45 -9.93 -2.27
N GLY A 190 -3.80 -8.78 -2.20
CA GLY A 190 -4.47 -7.50 -2.08
C GLY A 190 -3.51 -6.35 -1.90
N GLY A 191 -4.05 -5.15 -2.04
CA GLY A 191 -3.35 -3.91 -1.78
C GLY A 191 -4.32 -2.76 -1.54
N GLY A 192 -3.78 -1.66 -1.09
CA GLY A 192 -4.54 -0.44 -0.89
C GLY A 192 -3.68 0.80 -1.09
N LEU A 193 -4.34 1.88 -1.45
CA LEU A 193 -3.76 3.21 -1.54
C LEU A 193 -4.47 4.11 -0.52
N ILE A 194 -3.70 4.83 0.28
CA ILE A 194 -4.20 5.87 1.21
C ILE A 194 -3.68 7.20 0.72
N TYR A 195 -4.55 8.21 0.69
CA TYR A 195 -4.26 9.55 0.17
C TYR A 195 -5.20 10.60 0.79
N HIS A 196 -4.87 11.90 0.67
CA HIS A 196 -5.64 12.98 1.30
C HIS A 196 -6.59 13.69 0.32
N SER A 197 -6.24 13.75 -0.97
CA SER A 197 -7.06 14.47 -1.95
C SER A 197 -8.27 13.63 -2.38
N GLU A 198 -9.46 14.15 -2.16
CA GLU A 198 -10.71 13.52 -2.60
C GLU A 198 -10.80 13.39 -4.13
N GLU A 199 -10.15 14.28 -4.88
CA GLU A 199 -10.08 14.20 -6.34
C GLU A 199 -9.36 12.95 -6.85
N LEU A 200 -8.46 12.38 -6.04
CA LEU A 200 -7.77 11.14 -6.41
C LEU A 200 -8.68 9.92 -6.36
N TYR A 201 -9.78 9.97 -5.58
CA TYR A 201 -10.67 8.83 -5.45
C TYR A 201 -11.30 8.43 -6.79
N SER A 202 -11.95 9.36 -7.48
CA SER A 202 -12.59 9.10 -8.77
C SER A 202 -11.58 8.69 -9.85
N LYS A 203 -10.39 9.32 -9.86
CA LYS A 203 -9.30 8.97 -10.78
C LYS A 203 -8.77 7.55 -10.53
N LEU A 204 -8.51 7.18 -9.27
CA LEU A 204 -8.04 5.84 -8.91
C LEU A 204 -9.10 4.78 -9.16
N ASP A 205 -10.39 5.10 -8.92
CA ASP A 205 -11.50 4.18 -9.20
C ASP A 205 -11.62 3.89 -10.69
N ALA A 206 -11.48 4.90 -11.55
CA ALA A 206 -11.40 4.71 -12.99
C ALA A 206 -10.14 3.92 -13.40
N LEU A 207 -8.96 4.30 -12.91
CA LEU A 207 -7.69 3.68 -13.28
C LEU A 207 -7.63 2.19 -12.90
N LYS A 208 -8.16 1.79 -11.72
CA LYS A 208 -8.23 0.37 -11.34
C LYS A 208 -9.21 -0.44 -12.16
N ASN A 209 -10.06 0.23 -12.96
CA ASN A 209 -11.08 -0.35 -13.83
C ASN A 209 -10.88 0.02 -15.30
N PHE A 210 -9.70 -0.29 -15.86
CA PHE A 210 -9.34 -0.05 -17.26
C PHE A 210 -9.34 1.43 -17.70
N GLY A 211 -9.40 2.37 -16.79
CA GLY A 211 -9.53 3.80 -17.09
C GLY A 211 -10.96 4.24 -17.37
N ILE A 212 -11.96 3.38 -17.16
CA ILE A 212 -13.37 3.69 -17.39
C ILE A 212 -13.87 4.66 -16.32
N SER A 213 -14.29 5.86 -16.75
CA SER A 213 -14.89 6.86 -15.86
C SER A 213 -16.32 6.47 -15.44
N GLN A 214 -16.89 7.23 -14.54
CA GLN A 214 -18.30 7.03 -14.13
C GLN A 214 -19.28 7.31 -15.27
N GLU A 215 -18.90 8.17 -16.19
CA GLU A 215 -19.67 8.51 -17.40
C GLU A 215 -19.53 7.45 -18.51
N GLY A 216 -18.64 6.46 -18.35
CA GLY A 216 -18.40 5.37 -19.29
C GLY A 216 -17.32 5.67 -20.35
N ASP A 217 -16.70 6.83 -20.31
CA ASP A 217 -15.58 7.19 -21.18
C ASP A 217 -14.27 6.56 -20.68
N VAL A 218 -13.28 6.44 -21.57
CA VAL A 218 -11.93 5.96 -21.24
C VAL A 218 -10.91 7.08 -21.52
N PRO A 219 -10.81 8.09 -20.63
CA PRO A 219 -9.92 9.22 -20.82
C PRO A 219 -8.45 8.86 -20.75
N GLN A 220 -8.11 7.76 -20.11
CA GLN A 220 -6.73 7.30 -19.94
C GLN A 220 -6.68 5.77 -19.93
N GLU A 221 -5.76 5.21 -20.72
CA GLU A 221 -5.49 3.77 -20.69
C GLU A 221 -5.03 3.32 -19.29
N SER A 222 -5.53 2.16 -18.83
CA SER A 222 -5.16 1.61 -17.55
C SER A 222 -5.38 0.09 -17.49
N ILE A 223 -5.37 -0.45 -16.29
CA ILE A 223 -5.34 -1.88 -16.01
C ILE A 223 -6.57 -2.32 -15.23
N ASN A 224 -6.79 -3.63 -15.14
CA ASN A 224 -7.75 -4.20 -14.21
C ASN A 224 -7.04 -4.54 -12.88
N ALA A 225 -7.26 -3.73 -11.88
CA ALA A 225 -6.69 -3.90 -10.55
C ALA A 225 -7.76 -4.06 -9.45
N LYS A 226 -8.99 -4.37 -9.82
CA LYS A 226 -10.10 -4.49 -8.86
C LYS A 226 -9.94 -5.70 -7.94
N MET A 227 -10.03 -5.49 -6.63
CA MET A 227 -10.14 -6.56 -5.64
C MET A 227 -11.51 -7.25 -5.77
N ASN A 228 -11.53 -8.58 -5.70
CA ASN A 228 -12.77 -9.36 -5.72
C ASN A 228 -13.35 -9.55 -4.31
N GLU A 229 -14.61 -10.04 -4.25
CA GLU A 229 -15.35 -10.22 -3.00
C GLU A 229 -14.73 -11.26 -2.06
N PHE A 230 -14.11 -12.33 -2.59
CA PHE A 230 -13.47 -13.37 -1.77
C PHE A 230 -12.20 -12.86 -1.09
N GLN A 231 -11.40 -12.05 -1.80
CA GLN A 231 -10.27 -11.35 -1.21
C GLN A 231 -10.73 -10.39 -0.11
N ALA A 232 -11.79 -9.63 -0.38
CA ALA A 232 -12.36 -8.69 0.59
C ALA A 232 -12.91 -9.40 1.83
N ALA A 233 -13.64 -10.51 1.67
CA ALA A 233 -14.14 -11.32 2.77
C ALA A 233 -12.99 -11.86 3.65
N MET A 234 -11.90 -12.36 3.05
CA MET A 234 -10.71 -12.76 3.80
C MET A 234 -10.13 -11.60 4.60
N GLY A 235 -10.11 -10.39 4.03
CA GLY A 235 -9.66 -9.18 4.72
C GLY A 235 -10.54 -8.83 5.91
N ILE A 236 -11.86 -8.92 5.77
CA ILE A 236 -12.82 -8.67 6.86
C ILE A 236 -12.56 -9.61 8.04
N CYS A 237 -12.42 -10.91 7.78
CA CYS A 237 -12.08 -11.89 8.81
C CYS A 237 -10.72 -11.58 9.46
N ASN A 238 -9.67 -11.38 8.68
CA ASN A 238 -8.33 -11.13 9.19
C ASN A 238 -8.24 -9.81 9.98
N LEU A 239 -9.04 -8.80 9.64
CA LEU A 239 -9.02 -7.52 10.36
C LEU A 239 -9.53 -7.67 11.81
N ARG A 240 -10.47 -8.58 12.06
CA ARG A 240 -10.95 -8.90 13.42
C ARG A 240 -9.83 -9.44 14.33
N HIS A 241 -8.79 -10.03 13.76
CA HIS A 241 -7.71 -10.71 14.47
C HIS A 241 -6.36 -9.99 14.40
N VAL A 242 -6.24 -8.91 13.61
CA VAL A 242 -4.94 -8.28 13.28
C VAL A 242 -4.18 -7.77 14.49
N ASP A 243 -4.84 -7.24 15.51
CA ASP A 243 -4.18 -6.75 16.71
C ASP A 243 -3.51 -7.88 17.51
N ASN A 244 -4.13 -9.05 17.55
CA ASN A 244 -3.53 -10.24 18.14
C ASN A 244 -2.30 -10.70 17.34
N GLU A 245 -2.35 -10.64 16.02
CA GLU A 245 -1.22 -10.97 15.15
C GLU A 245 -0.06 -9.97 15.32
N ILE A 246 -0.35 -8.70 15.48
CA ILE A 246 0.66 -7.67 15.80
C ILE A 246 1.28 -7.95 17.18
N LEU A 247 0.46 -8.28 18.18
CA LEU A 247 0.94 -8.59 19.53
C LEU A 247 1.85 -9.83 19.54
N LYS A 248 1.50 -10.89 18.82
CA LYS A 248 2.35 -12.09 18.67
C LYS A 248 3.73 -11.73 18.13
N ARG A 249 3.80 -10.92 17.07
CA ARG A 249 5.06 -10.47 16.47
C ARG A 249 5.88 -9.61 17.43
N ARG A 250 5.26 -8.67 18.13
CA ARG A 250 5.91 -7.87 19.18
C ARG A 250 6.53 -8.74 20.29
N ASN A 251 5.83 -9.78 20.71
CA ASN A 251 6.33 -10.71 21.72
C ASN A 251 7.53 -11.52 21.22
N VAL A 252 7.55 -11.91 19.94
CA VAL A 252 8.72 -12.56 19.33
C VAL A 252 9.91 -11.60 19.31
N VAL A 253 9.73 -10.37 18.83
CA VAL A 253 10.81 -9.35 18.79
C VAL A 253 11.42 -9.10 20.16
N LYS A 254 10.60 -9.05 21.23
CA LYS A 254 11.10 -8.91 22.62
C LYS A 254 12.00 -10.06 23.08
N ARG A 255 11.90 -11.24 22.46
CA ARG A 255 12.77 -12.39 22.80
C ARG A 255 14.12 -12.32 22.08
N TYR A 256 14.20 -11.59 20.95
CA TYR A 256 15.43 -11.41 20.18
C TYR A 256 16.27 -10.21 20.68
N ARG A 257 15.67 -9.27 21.38
CA ARG A 257 16.31 -8.11 22.01
C ARG A 257 16.58 -8.35 23.49
#